data_9967447d703644243d514ce7e45197e8
#
_entry.id   9967447d703644243d514ce7e45197e8
#
_cell.length_a   1.000
_cell.length_b   1.000
_cell.length_c   1.000
_cell.angle_alpha   90.00
_cell.angle_beta   90.00
_cell.angle_gamma   90.00
#
_symmetry.space_group_name_H-M   'P 1'
#
loop_
_entity.id
_entity.type
_entity.pdbx_description
1 polymer ?
#
loop_
_entity_poly.entity_id
_entity_poly.type
_entity_poly.pdbx_seq_one_letter_code
_entity_poly.pdbx_strand_id
1 'polypeptide(L)'
;MSAYDILTGIQLCMAMAMIAYGIYFRKSRMCRLWWFAGPCVLVAIWAAAVLYYYTEYPFLTTLCFLMAFFLGLGLCLWFKKGLPELTYCRKQHRLRCPPLRTALPGNLFFCLIFASFQAVAYHMPFITHSWLFNEVLGFAPGIGIGWLWGRGLAMLFDIPTRGQQVYKDI
;
A
#
# COMPACT_ATOMS: atom_id res chain seq x y z
N MET A 1 -11.66 25.52 9.87
CA MET A 1 -11.01 24.49 9.03
C MET A 1 -12.08 23.74 8.28
N SER A 2 -11.99 23.73 6.97
CA SER A 2 -12.92 22.92 6.17
C SER A 2 -12.55 21.44 6.30
N ALA A 3 -13.54 20.54 6.05
CA ALA A 3 -13.25 19.09 6.02
C ALA A 3 -12.15 18.76 5.01
N TYR A 4 -12.07 19.56 3.94
CA TYR A 4 -11.01 19.48 2.93
C TYR A 4 -9.61 19.76 3.51
N ASP A 5 -9.46 20.80 4.34
CA ASP A 5 -8.17 21.14 4.96
C ASP A 5 -7.67 20.00 5.88
N ILE A 6 -8.60 19.40 6.62
CA ILE A 6 -8.29 18.26 7.50
C ILE A 6 -7.82 17.07 6.68
N LEU A 7 -8.55 16.73 5.60
CA LEU A 7 -8.20 15.60 4.74
C LEU A 7 -6.84 15.83 4.06
N THR A 8 -6.57 17.05 3.58
CA THR A 8 -5.28 17.41 2.99
C THR A 8 -4.15 17.29 4.00
N GLY A 9 -4.36 17.71 5.25
CA GLY A 9 -3.39 17.55 6.33
C GLY A 9 -3.08 16.07 6.63
N ILE A 10 -4.12 15.23 6.73
CA ILE A 10 -3.97 13.78 6.91
C ILE A 10 -3.20 13.17 5.74
N GLN A 11 -3.53 13.56 4.52
CA GLN A 11 -2.88 13.08 3.31
C GLN A 11 -1.39 13.41 3.26
N LEU A 12 -1.02 14.63 3.66
CA LEU A 12 0.38 15.06 3.75
C LEU A 12 1.14 14.26 4.81
N CYS A 13 0.55 14.04 5.98
CA CYS A 13 1.14 13.23 7.04
C CYS A 13 1.34 11.78 6.58
N MET A 14 0.36 11.20 5.87
CA MET A 14 0.47 9.84 5.33
C MET A 14 1.54 9.75 4.24
N ALA A 15 1.64 10.74 3.35
CA ALA A 15 2.68 10.79 2.34
C ALA A 15 4.08 10.84 2.97
N MET A 16 4.27 11.70 3.98
CA MET A 16 5.54 11.77 4.73
C MET A 16 5.87 10.44 5.41
N ALA A 17 4.89 9.79 6.03
CA ALA A 17 5.07 8.50 6.69
C ALA A 17 5.46 7.41 5.68
N MET A 18 4.83 7.36 4.50
CA MET A 18 5.15 6.41 3.44
C MET A 18 6.56 6.63 2.87
N ILE A 19 6.96 7.89 2.69
CA ILE A 19 8.31 8.24 2.22
C ILE A 19 9.33 7.81 3.28
N ALA A 20 9.12 8.16 4.54
CA ALA A 20 9.97 7.76 5.65
C ALA A 20 10.10 6.24 5.77
N TYR A 21 9.00 5.51 5.62
CA TYR A 21 8.98 4.04 5.57
C TYR A 21 9.82 3.51 4.40
N GLY A 22 9.66 4.06 3.19
CA GLY A 22 10.44 3.68 2.02
C GLY A 22 11.95 3.90 2.21
N ILE A 23 12.33 5.03 2.84
CA ILE A 23 13.74 5.32 3.18
C ILE A 23 14.24 4.35 4.25
N TYR A 24 13.44 4.09 5.30
CA TYR A 24 13.81 3.21 6.40
C TYR A 24 14.13 1.79 5.92
N PHE A 25 13.31 1.22 5.03
CA PHE A 25 13.49 -0.13 4.49
C PHE A 25 14.40 -0.20 3.25
N ARG A 26 15.07 0.88 2.87
CA ARG A 26 16.09 0.86 1.83
C ARG A 26 17.32 0.02 2.21
N LYS A 27 17.58 -0.11 3.53
CA LYS A 27 18.63 -0.97 4.08
C LYS A 27 18.01 -2.18 4.76
N SER A 28 18.75 -3.30 4.81
CA SER A 28 18.33 -4.47 5.59
C SER A 28 18.17 -4.10 7.05
N ARG A 29 17.03 -4.43 7.64
CA ARG A 29 16.68 -4.09 9.03
C ARG A 29 16.02 -5.26 9.74
N MET A 30 16.22 -5.31 11.07
CA MET A 30 15.45 -6.17 11.94
C MET A 30 14.24 -5.41 12.46
N CYS A 31 13.04 -5.91 12.18
CA CYS A 31 11.80 -5.28 12.59
C CYS A 31 10.84 -6.29 13.24
N ARG A 32 9.88 -5.81 13.99
CA ARG A 32 8.74 -6.63 14.43
C ARG A 32 7.75 -6.76 13.29
N LEU A 33 6.99 -7.86 13.27
CA LEU A 33 5.96 -8.11 12.26
C LEU A 33 5.01 -6.92 12.07
N TRP A 34 4.63 -6.27 13.15
CA TRP A 34 3.76 -5.10 13.14
C TRP A 34 4.32 -3.92 12.35
N TRP A 35 5.61 -3.65 12.44
CA TRP A 35 6.28 -2.62 11.65
C TRP A 35 6.30 -2.91 10.15
N PHE A 36 6.25 -4.19 9.79
CA PHE A 36 6.18 -4.60 8.40
C PHE A 36 4.74 -4.55 7.85
N ALA A 37 3.75 -5.02 8.61
CA ALA A 37 2.36 -5.12 8.20
C ALA A 37 1.55 -3.83 8.45
N GLY A 38 1.88 -3.08 9.50
CA GLY A 38 1.13 -1.89 9.94
C GLY A 38 0.92 -0.84 8.86
N PRO A 39 1.97 -0.43 8.10
CA PRO A 39 1.82 0.55 7.03
C PRO A 39 0.84 0.12 5.94
N CYS A 40 0.76 -1.17 5.62
CA CYS A 40 -0.21 -1.67 4.64
C CYS A 40 -1.66 -1.48 5.12
N VAL A 41 -1.91 -1.68 6.41
CA VAL A 41 -3.23 -1.45 7.02
C VAL A 41 -3.56 0.04 7.04
N LEU A 42 -2.61 0.89 7.43
CA LEU A 42 -2.81 2.35 7.45
C LEU A 42 -3.12 2.89 6.06
N VAL A 43 -2.40 2.43 5.03
CA VAL A 43 -2.66 2.84 3.63
C VAL A 43 -4.05 2.40 3.17
N ALA A 44 -4.52 1.21 3.57
CA ALA A 44 -5.85 0.74 3.24
C ALA A 44 -6.95 1.59 3.92
N ILE A 45 -6.78 1.94 5.20
CA ILE A 45 -7.70 2.82 5.93
C ILE A 45 -7.73 4.21 5.28
N TRP A 46 -6.57 4.75 4.96
CA TRP A 46 -6.46 6.04 4.29
C TRP A 46 -7.13 6.04 2.92
N ALA A 47 -6.90 5.02 2.09
CA ALA A 47 -7.56 4.88 0.80
C ALA A 47 -9.08 4.82 0.95
N ALA A 48 -9.60 4.05 1.90
CA ALA A 48 -11.03 3.98 2.19
C ALA A 48 -11.60 5.36 2.56
N ALA A 49 -10.90 6.14 3.38
CA ALA A 49 -11.32 7.49 3.76
C ALA A 49 -11.34 8.44 2.56
N VAL A 50 -10.32 8.40 1.69
CA VAL A 50 -10.24 9.20 0.47
C VAL A 50 -11.35 8.83 -0.51
N LEU A 51 -11.58 7.53 -0.71
CA LEU A 51 -12.66 7.05 -1.57
C LEU A 51 -14.01 7.55 -1.07
N TYR A 52 -14.29 7.36 0.22
CA TYR A 52 -15.54 7.81 0.82
C TYR A 52 -15.77 9.31 0.69
N TYR A 53 -14.72 10.12 0.79
CA TYR A 53 -14.82 11.59 0.72
C TYR A 53 -15.06 12.13 -0.68
N TYR A 54 -14.42 11.53 -1.70
CA TYR A 54 -14.47 12.05 -3.08
C TYR A 54 -15.49 11.34 -3.97
N THR A 55 -16.05 10.21 -3.54
CA THR A 55 -17.00 9.48 -4.39
C THR A 55 -18.41 10.00 -4.28
N GLU A 56 -19.07 10.13 -5.43
CA GLU A 56 -20.51 10.31 -5.51
C GLU A 56 -21.27 9.01 -5.76
N TYR A 57 -20.57 7.99 -6.27
CA TYR A 57 -21.13 6.65 -6.53
C TYR A 57 -20.46 5.60 -5.63
N PRO A 58 -20.72 5.60 -4.30
CA PRO A 58 -19.96 4.79 -3.34
C PRO A 58 -20.00 3.30 -3.63
N PHE A 59 -21.12 2.80 -4.11
CA PHE A 59 -21.25 1.40 -4.47
C PHE A 59 -20.35 1.02 -5.66
N LEU A 60 -20.40 1.80 -6.74
CA LEU A 60 -19.60 1.57 -7.94
C LEU A 60 -18.10 1.67 -7.62
N THR A 61 -17.70 2.76 -6.95
CA THR A 61 -16.30 3.00 -6.58
C THR A 61 -15.76 1.88 -5.68
N THR A 62 -16.56 1.43 -4.70
CA THR A 62 -16.18 0.33 -3.81
C THR A 62 -16.04 -0.98 -4.58
N LEU A 63 -16.96 -1.28 -5.50
CA LEU A 63 -16.90 -2.47 -6.34
C LEU A 63 -15.64 -2.46 -7.21
N CYS A 64 -15.36 -1.36 -7.90
CA CYS A 64 -14.15 -1.18 -8.71
C CYS A 64 -12.88 -1.33 -7.86
N PHE A 65 -12.88 -0.75 -6.63
CA PHE A 65 -11.76 -0.88 -5.71
C PHE A 65 -11.52 -2.34 -5.32
N LEU A 66 -12.55 -3.07 -4.93
CA LEU A 66 -12.44 -4.48 -4.53
C LEU A 66 -11.96 -5.36 -5.70
N MET A 67 -12.55 -5.19 -6.89
CA MET A 67 -12.13 -5.94 -8.08
C MET A 67 -10.66 -5.66 -8.40
N ALA A 68 -10.25 -4.40 -8.40
CA ALA A 68 -8.87 -3.99 -8.64
C ALA A 68 -7.91 -4.47 -7.55
N PHE A 69 -8.35 -4.46 -6.28
CA PHE A 69 -7.57 -4.99 -5.16
C PHE A 69 -7.27 -6.49 -5.34
N PHE A 70 -8.27 -7.30 -5.63
CA PHE A 70 -8.06 -8.73 -5.86
C PHE A 70 -7.25 -9.00 -7.14
N LEU A 71 -7.43 -8.18 -8.18
CA LEU A 71 -6.61 -8.26 -9.38
C LEU A 71 -5.14 -7.96 -9.07
N GLY A 72 -4.86 -6.87 -8.36
CA GLY A 72 -3.49 -6.49 -7.96
C GLY A 72 -2.82 -7.55 -7.08
N LEU A 73 -3.59 -8.10 -6.13
CA LEU A 73 -3.14 -9.18 -5.25
C LEU A 73 -2.82 -10.46 -6.06
N GLY A 74 -3.73 -10.86 -6.95
CA GLY A 74 -3.55 -12.03 -7.81
C GLY A 74 -2.36 -11.89 -8.76
N LEU A 75 -2.21 -10.74 -9.41
CA LEU A 75 -1.05 -10.45 -10.26
C LEU A 75 0.26 -10.53 -9.47
N CYS A 76 0.31 -9.98 -8.26
CA CYS A 76 1.51 -10.05 -7.46
C CYS A 76 1.86 -11.49 -7.02
N LEU A 77 0.87 -12.29 -6.65
CA LEU A 77 1.06 -13.70 -6.31
C LEU A 77 1.50 -14.52 -7.53
N TRP A 78 1.02 -14.15 -8.72
CA TRP A 78 1.46 -14.77 -9.99
C TRP A 78 2.90 -14.42 -10.32
N PHE A 79 3.29 -13.14 -10.18
CA PHE A 79 4.64 -12.65 -10.47
C PHE A 79 5.59 -12.66 -9.27
N LYS A 80 5.39 -13.56 -8.30
CA LYS A 80 6.22 -13.62 -7.08
C LYS A 80 7.70 -13.98 -7.27
N LYS A 81 8.12 -14.31 -8.49
CA LYS A 81 9.53 -14.57 -8.82
C LYS A 81 10.37 -13.31 -8.55
N GLY A 82 11.42 -13.44 -7.73
CA GLY A 82 12.34 -12.33 -7.41
C GLY A 82 11.93 -11.48 -6.20
N LEU A 83 10.88 -11.86 -5.45
CA LEU A 83 10.61 -11.22 -4.18
C LEU A 83 11.75 -11.53 -3.18
N PRO A 84 12.21 -10.52 -2.43
CA PRO A 84 13.26 -10.71 -1.45
C PRO A 84 12.77 -11.58 -0.28
N GLU A 85 13.66 -12.42 0.24
CA GLU A 85 13.36 -13.37 1.31
C GLU A 85 13.30 -12.68 2.67
N LEU A 86 12.22 -12.91 3.41
CA LEU A 86 12.14 -12.57 4.82
C LEU A 86 12.73 -13.70 5.65
N THR A 87 13.60 -13.38 6.62
CA THR A 87 14.14 -14.36 7.55
C THR A 87 13.63 -14.07 8.96
N TYR A 88 13.10 -15.10 9.63
CA TYR A 88 12.62 -14.99 10.99
C TYR A 88 13.69 -15.43 11.99
N CYS A 89 14.07 -14.53 12.90
CA CYS A 89 14.99 -14.84 13.97
C CYS A 89 14.19 -15.25 15.23
N ARG A 90 14.17 -16.56 15.53
CA ARG A 90 13.40 -17.13 16.64
C ARG A 90 13.89 -16.61 18.01
N LYS A 91 15.20 -16.46 18.21
CA LYS A 91 15.78 -16.00 19.48
C LYS A 91 15.34 -14.57 19.86
N GLN A 92 15.10 -13.72 18.86
CA GLN A 92 14.75 -12.33 19.09
C GLN A 92 13.28 -12.00 18.77
N HIS A 93 12.50 -12.96 18.29
CA HIS A 93 11.12 -12.75 17.80
C HIS A 93 11.02 -11.59 16.82
N ARG A 94 12.01 -11.46 15.91
CA ARG A 94 12.10 -10.39 14.93
C ARG A 94 12.24 -10.92 13.51
N LEU A 95 11.72 -10.16 12.56
CA LEU A 95 11.90 -10.39 11.13
C LEU A 95 13.10 -9.61 10.64
N ARG A 96 14.00 -10.25 9.93
CA ARG A 96 15.01 -9.57 9.13
C ARG A 96 14.43 -9.26 7.77
N CYS A 97 14.13 -7.99 7.54
CA CYS A 97 13.64 -7.49 6.27
C CYS A 97 14.83 -7.20 5.35
N PRO A 98 14.86 -7.77 4.16
CA PRO A 98 15.86 -7.43 3.15
C PRO A 98 15.66 -5.99 2.66
N PRO A 99 16.64 -5.41 1.95
CA PRO A 99 16.51 -4.05 1.43
C PRO A 99 15.40 -3.99 0.37
N LEU A 100 14.34 -3.25 0.65
CA LEU A 100 13.21 -3.05 -0.25
C LEU A 100 13.48 -1.84 -1.17
N ARG A 101 14.34 -2.00 -2.17
CA ARG A 101 14.75 -0.91 -3.08
C ARG A 101 13.57 -0.29 -3.84
N THR A 102 12.55 -1.06 -4.13
CA THR A 102 11.34 -0.63 -4.87
C THR A 102 10.27 0.00 -3.98
N ALA A 103 10.43 -0.02 -2.64
CA ALA A 103 9.43 0.53 -1.74
C ALA A 103 9.31 2.05 -1.87
N LEU A 104 10.44 2.75 -1.92
CA LEU A 104 10.44 4.22 -2.04
C LEU A 104 9.81 4.71 -3.34
N PRO A 105 10.25 4.26 -4.55
CA PRO A 105 9.61 4.70 -5.79
C PRO A 105 8.13 4.28 -5.87
N GLY A 106 7.76 3.11 -5.36
CA GLY A 106 6.36 2.69 -5.30
C GLY A 106 5.52 3.61 -4.40
N ASN A 107 6.01 3.97 -3.23
CA ASN A 107 5.32 4.88 -2.32
C ASN A 107 5.19 6.29 -2.91
N LEU A 108 6.23 6.80 -3.57
CA LEU A 108 6.17 8.09 -4.28
C LEU A 108 5.12 8.08 -5.39
N PHE A 109 5.08 7.01 -6.18
CA PHE A 109 4.07 6.85 -7.23
C PHE A 109 2.64 6.85 -6.67
N PHE A 110 2.41 6.18 -5.54
CA PHE A 110 1.14 6.21 -4.84
C PHE A 110 0.77 7.61 -4.37
N CYS A 111 1.70 8.32 -3.73
CA CYS A 111 1.46 9.69 -3.29
C CYS A 111 1.09 10.61 -4.45
N LEU A 112 1.74 10.45 -5.61
CA LEU A 112 1.43 11.21 -6.82
C LEU A 112 0.03 10.90 -7.37
N ILE A 113 -0.38 9.63 -7.42
CA ILE A 113 -1.73 9.25 -7.84
C ILE A 113 -2.78 9.93 -6.96
N PHE A 114 -2.66 9.82 -5.63
CA PHE A 114 -3.63 10.42 -4.73
C PHE A 114 -3.63 11.95 -4.79
N ALA A 115 -2.46 12.58 -4.92
CA ALA A 115 -2.36 14.02 -5.10
C ALA A 115 -3.02 14.47 -6.42
N SER A 116 -2.89 13.68 -7.47
CA SER A 116 -3.53 13.96 -8.77
C SER A 116 -5.06 13.90 -8.67
N PHE A 117 -5.63 12.89 -8.00
CA PHE A 117 -7.08 12.81 -7.77
C PHE A 117 -7.59 14.01 -6.96
N GLN A 118 -6.86 14.39 -5.92
CA GLN A 118 -7.22 15.55 -5.10
C GLN A 118 -7.16 16.84 -5.91
N ALA A 119 -6.10 17.04 -6.71
CA ALA A 119 -5.96 18.20 -7.56
C ALA A 119 -7.08 18.29 -8.60
N VAL A 120 -7.44 17.17 -9.24
CA VAL A 120 -8.55 17.13 -10.21
C VAL A 120 -9.87 17.44 -9.51
N ALA A 121 -10.16 16.83 -8.37
CA ALA A 121 -11.39 17.09 -7.63
C ALA A 121 -11.51 18.57 -7.17
N TYR A 122 -10.38 19.19 -6.84
CA TYR A 122 -10.35 20.59 -6.41
C TYR A 122 -10.51 21.57 -7.56
N HIS A 123 -9.76 21.39 -8.65
CA HIS A 123 -9.76 22.33 -9.78
C HIS A 123 -10.90 22.12 -10.77
N MET A 124 -11.43 20.90 -10.82
CA MET A 124 -12.47 20.51 -11.78
C MET A 124 -13.60 19.73 -11.08
N PRO A 125 -14.35 20.37 -10.16
CA PRO A 125 -15.35 19.67 -9.34
C PRO A 125 -16.45 18.99 -10.17
N PHE A 126 -16.72 19.45 -11.40
CA PHE A 126 -17.68 18.80 -12.29
C PHE A 126 -17.25 17.40 -12.73
N ILE A 127 -15.94 17.08 -12.69
CA ILE A 127 -15.43 15.74 -13.06
C ILE A 127 -15.77 14.71 -11.99
N THR A 128 -15.93 15.11 -10.72
CA THR A 128 -16.31 14.19 -9.64
C THR A 128 -17.68 13.56 -9.84
N HIS A 129 -18.57 14.25 -10.59
CA HIS A 129 -19.88 13.74 -10.99
C HIS A 129 -19.79 12.73 -12.15
N SER A 130 -18.61 12.58 -12.79
CA SER A 130 -18.42 11.66 -13.88
C SER A 130 -18.33 10.22 -13.38
N TRP A 131 -19.08 9.33 -14.01
CA TRP A 131 -18.99 7.89 -13.77
C TRP A 131 -17.57 7.36 -13.94
N LEU A 132 -16.88 7.75 -15.03
CA LEU A 132 -15.51 7.36 -15.32
C LEU A 132 -14.52 7.79 -14.22
N PHE A 133 -14.68 9.00 -13.67
CA PHE A 133 -13.83 9.46 -12.57
C PHE A 133 -13.95 8.56 -11.34
N ASN A 134 -15.18 8.18 -10.98
CA ASN A 134 -15.45 7.35 -9.83
C ASN A 134 -14.96 5.90 -10.01
N GLU A 135 -15.01 5.36 -11.23
CA GLU A 135 -14.40 4.07 -11.55
C GLU A 135 -12.88 4.12 -11.39
N VAL A 136 -12.22 5.12 -12.00
CA VAL A 136 -10.76 5.26 -11.94
C VAL A 136 -10.31 5.56 -10.52
N LEU A 137 -11.08 6.36 -9.76
CA LEU A 137 -10.86 6.65 -8.35
C LEU A 137 -10.87 5.36 -7.49
N GLY A 138 -11.75 4.41 -7.80
CA GLY A 138 -11.76 3.10 -7.16
C GLY A 138 -10.63 2.19 -7.67
N PHE A 139 -10.49 2.08 -8.98
CA PHE A 139 -9.61 1.10 -9.63
C PHE A 139 -8.11 1.36 -9.37
N ALA A 140 -7.64 2.61 -9.54
CA ALA A 140 -6.22 2.92 -9.44
C ALA A 140 -5.62 2.65 -8.05
N PRO A 141 -6.21 3.12 -6.92
CA PRO A 141 -5.72 2.76 -5.60
C PRO A 141 -5.96 1.29 -5.26
N GLY A 142 -7.06 0.68 -5.74
CA GLY A 142 -7.36 -0.72 -5.52
C GLY A 142 -6.24 -1.64 -6.02
N ILE A 143 -5.84 -1.51 -7.29
CA ILE A 143 -4.80 -2.36 -7.88
C ILE A 143 -3.45 -2.18 -7.16
N GLY A 144 -3.12 -0.95 -6.78
CA GLY A 144 -1.87 -0.68 -6.11
C GLY A 144 -1.80 -1.21 -4.68
N ILE A 145 -2.87 -1.03 -3.89
CA ILE A 145 -2.96 -1.59 -2.54
C ILE A 145 -2.98 -3.12 -2.60
N GLY A 146 -3.72 -3.70 -3.55
CA GLY A 146 -3.71 -5.14 -3.79
C GLY A 146 -2.31 -5.67 -4.12
N TRP A 147 -1.56 -4.96 -4.95
CA TRP A 147 -0.16 -5.29 -5.25
C TRP A 147 0.74 -5.22 -4.02
N LEU A 148 0.63 -4.17 -3.20
CA LEU A 148 1.40 -4.02 -1.96
C LEU A 148 1.09 -5.14 -0.97
N TRP A 149 -0.19 -5.45 -0.77
CA TRP A 149 -0.63 -6.53 0.09
C TRP A 149 -0.18 -7.90 -0.44
N GLY A 150 -0.30 -8.12 -1.76
CA GLY A 150 0.16 -9.34 -2.42
C GLY A 150 1.66 -9.58 -2.18
N ARG A 151 2.49 -8.54 -2.26
CA ARG A 151 3.93 -8.65 -1.93
C ARG A 151 4.16 -9.00 -0.47
N GLY A 152 3.47 -8.34 0.46
CA GLY A 152 3.57 -8.62 1.88
C GLY A 152 3.18 -10.06 2.21
N LEU A 153 2.05 -10.50 1.69
CA LEU A 153 1.54 -11.87 1.89
C LEU A 153 2.47 -12.92 1.26
N ALA A 154 2.93 -12.69 0.02
CA ALA A 154 3.85 -13.62 -0.63
C ALA A 154 5.15 -13.78 0.16
N MET A 155 5.72 -12.68 0.68
CA MET A 155 6.90 -12.74 1.53
C MET A 155 6.64 -13.47 2.86
N LEU A 156 5.47 -13.26 3.48
CA LEU A 156 5.10 -13.88 4.75
C LEU A 156 4.82 -15.38 4.60
N PHE A 157 4.12 -15.78 3.56
CA PHE A 157 3.80 -17.19 3.32
C PHE A 157 5.01 -18.03 2.89
N ASP A 158 6.03 -17.41 2.28
CA ASP A 158 7.27 -18.11 1.93
C ASP A 158 8.22 -18.33 3.14
N ILE A 159 8.00 -17.66 4.28
CA ILE A 159 8.82 -17.83 5.49
C ILE A 159 8.84 -19.29 5.98
N PRO A 160 7.72 -20.03 6.08
CA PRO A 160 7.72 -21.39 6.58
C PRO A 160 8.42 -22.41 5.67
N THR A 161 8.34 -22.23 4.35
CA THR A 161 8.95 -23.15 3.37
C THR A 161 10.46 -23.00 3.28
N ARG A 162 10.97 -21.81 3.56
CA ARG A 162 12.41 -21.51 3.58
C ARG A 162 13.02 -21.58 4.97
N GLY A 163 12.21 -21.50 6.01
CA GLY A 163 12.63 -21.51 7.42
C GLY A 163 13.33 -22.79 7.88
N GLN A 164 13.20 -23.91 7.15
CA GLN A 164 13.97 -25.12 7.45
C GLN A 164 15.47 -24.96 7.15
N GLN A 165 15.86 -24.04 6.25
CA GLN A 165 17.27 -23.76 5.96
C GLN A 165 17.86 -22.62 6.81
N VAL A 166 17.04 -21.80 7.44
CA VAL A 166 17.48 -20.61 8.19
C VAL A 166 17.75 -20.91 9.68
N TYR A 167 17.56 -22.14 10.11
CA TYR A 167 17.96 -22.58 11.46
C TYR A 167 19.46 -22.83 11.64
N LYS A 168 20.31 -22.29 10.75
CA LYS A 168 21.73 -22.22 11.03
C LYS A 168 21.97 -21.13 12.05
N ASP A 169 22.45 -21.57 13.21
CA ASP A 169 22.87 -20.75 14.34
C ASP A 169 23.67 -19.52 13.90
N ILE A 170 23.10 -18.33 14.14
CA ILE A 170 23.86 -17.08 14.22
C ILE A 170 23.68 -16.54 15.63
#